data_7c9defcfb589ab8d3c0e49c64d50b24d
#
_entry.id   7c9defcfb589ab8d3c0e49c64d50b24d
#
_cell.length_a   1.000
_cell.length_b   1.000
_cell.length_c   1.000
_cell.angle_alpha   90.00
_cell.angle_beta   90.00
_cell.angle_gamma   90.00
#
_symmetry.space_group_name_H-M   'P 1'
#
loop_
_entity.id
_entity.type
_entity.pdbx_description
1 polymer ?
#
loop_
_entity_poly.entity_id
_entity_poly.type
_entity_poly.pdbx_seq_one_letter_code
_entity_poly.pdbx_strand_id
1 'polypeptide(L)'
;MLPGSPHRPPLAMRFWLFRRVSGFASTGAGPASGRSMNLESLEHVVRNRVRLFMRRTWLIAILGTLLLVGMVWAGFYFSTEANHMRIAAAPIDRKFVDALSEQIARNHSDFTLKLVPTADTQATAEAIGSGQADLAILPGPADSAMNWPVVTILRQNVLTLIVPAAKKAKKSAKIEKIEQLAGRRVGIVTGNEATADLLNMVLDHYSVPRAKVTVSEIDPKDIAGAIKNNKVDVLFVAGAATGAAISQAVKAATQNGEAPTFLDIDQADGIAKRNPVFDSVDVDAGTFGGDPPTPDDSLKSLTFGEYLVARKSFSENVIGGLAKVVYSSRKALAAAMPGEIKIEAPSTDKDADVVVHPGALAYLSDSQQSFFDKYGDDIFYGLLIFPVFGSAIAGVASYLRRDSRTRRLRLLQRVLDLVRKAHAAQTLAAIEQLQVEADNLVIAIIHQSEHEEFDESVRMSFAFALDQLRFAIAARRTAILDHAAGGGAAGGAAAAAAA
;
A
#
# COMPACT_ATOMS: atom_id res chain seq x y z
N MET A 1 -7.28 -49.10 5.61
CA MET A 1 -5.98 -49.45 6.20
C MET A 1 -5.57 -48.35 7.17
N LEU A 2 -5.15 -48.74 8.34
CA LEU A 2 -5.12 -48.03 9.62
C LEU A 2 -4.19 -46.82 9.74
N PRO A 3 -4.43 -45.89 10.70
CA PRO A 3 -3.70 -44.64 10.88
C PRO A 3 -2.46 -44.77 11.78
N GLY A 4 -1.40 -44.02 11.45
CA GLY A 4 -0.17 -43.93 12.21
C GLY A 4 -0.27 -42.92 13.37
N SER A 5 0.16 -43.39 14.55
CA SER A 5 0.19 -42.71 15.84
C SER A 5 1.27 -41.62 15.96
N PRO A 6 1.10 -40.60 16.85
CA PRO A 6 2.05 -39.52 17.03
C PRO A 6 3.25 -39.92 17.92
N HIS A 7 4.45 -39.65 17.48
CA HIS A 7 5.70 -39.82 18.23
C HIS A 7 5.80 -38.86 19.41
N ARG A 8 5.94 -39.40 20.62
CA ARG A 8 6.34 -38.69 21.84
C ARG A 8 7.86 -38.51 21.86
N PRO A 9 8.41 -37.35 22.26
CA PRO A 9 9.86 -37.17 22.41
C PRO A 9 10.36 -37.87 23.68
N PRO A 10 11.66 -38.29 23.72
CA PRO A 10 12.21 -39.12 24.76
C PRO A 10 12.54 -38.38 26.07
N LEU A 11 12.31 -39.06 27.18
CA LEU A 11 12.46 -38.68 28.61
C LEU A 11 13.88 -38.32 29.07
N ALA A 12 14.88 -38.20 28.21
CA ALA A 12 16.27 -38.04 28.56
C ALA A 12 16.72 -36.63 29.00
N MET A 13 15.86 -35.58 28.82
CA MET A 13 16.26 -34.17 29.10
C MET A 13 15.88 -33.68 30.50
N ARG A 14 15.21 -34.51 31.34
CA ARG A 14 14.78 -34.15 32.70
C ARG A 14 15.77 -34.53 33.79
N PHE A 15 16.82 -35.33 33.48
CA PHE A 15 17.75 -35.88 34.51
C PHE A 15 19.07 -35.11 34.64
N TRP A 16 19.36 -34.16 33.75
CA TRP A 16 20.67 -33.48 33.76
C TRP A 16 20.76 -32.26 34.69
N LEU A 17 19.64 -31.70 35.10
CA LEU A 17 19.58 -30.51 35.96
C LEU A 17 19.61 -30.86 37.48
N PHE A 18 19.44 -32.13 37.87
CA PHE A 18 19.36 -32.53 39.29
C PHE A 18 20.68 -33.04 39.87
N ARG A 19 21.73 -33.28 39.04
CA ARG A 19 22.99 -33.91 39.47
C ARG A 19 24.12 -32.96 39.86
N ARG A 20 23.91 -31.65 39.82
CA ARG A 20 24.95 -30.66 40.12
C ARG A 20 24.78 -29.91 41.46
N VAL A 21 23.82 -30.29 42.30
CA VAL A 21 23.55 -29.65 43.61
C VAL A 21 23.86 -30.61 44.79
N SER A 22 24.13 -31.90 44.57
CA SER A 22 24.33 -32.87 45.63
C SER A 22 25.79 -33.22 45.97
N GLY A 23 26.74 -32.38 45.62
CA GLY A 23 28.17 -32.66 45.78
C GLY A 23 28.92 -31.77 46.79
N PHE A 24 28.28 -31.35 47.91
CA PHE A 24 29.03 -30.68 48.99
C PHE A 24 28.31 -30.88 50.34
N ALA A 25 28.51 -32.06 50.93
CA ALA A 25 28.23 -32.26 52.36
C ALA A 25 28.91 -33.55 52.80
N SER A 26 30.14 -33.47 53.31
CA SER A 26 30.63 -34.29 54.39
C SER A 26 32.01 -33.79 54.86
N THR A 27 32.04 -33.06 55.97
CA THR A 27 33.05 -33.21 57.00
C THR A 27 32.69 -32.31 58.21
N GLY A 28 32.30 -32.90 59.29
CA GLY A 28 32.75 -32.71 60.65
C GLY A 28 32.29 -31.49 61.45
N ALA A 29 31.59 -31.80 62.52
CA ALA A 29 31.69 -31.22 63.85
C ALA A 29 30.52 -30.40 64.42
N GLY A 30 29.85 -30.94 65.43
CA GLY A 30 29.39 -30.30 66.64
C GLY A 30 27.97 -29.68 66.68
N PRO A 31 27.17 -29.92 67.72
CA PRO A 31 25.80 -29.49 67.78
C PRO A 31 25.67 -28.06 68.29
N ALA A 32 25.14 -27.17 67.49
CA ALA A 32 24.57 -25.88 67.92
C ALA A 32 23.14 -25.76 67.38
N SER A 33 22.23 -25.50 68.29
CA SER A 33 20.82 -25.32 68.08
C SER A 33 20.49 -24.34 66.94
N GLY A 34 20.31 -24.86 65.74
CA GLY A 34 19.95 -24.08 64.56
C GLY A 34 18.51 -24.32 64.18
N ARG A 35 17.70 -23.28 64.21
CA ARG A 35 16.36 -23.23 63.58
C ARG A 35 16.46 -23.83 62.18
N SER A 36 15.82 -24.96 61.94
CA SER A 36 15.63 -25.55 60.63
C SER A 36 14.93 -24.54 59.74
N MET A 37 15.66 -23.95 58.82
CA MET A 37 15.12 -23.12 57.78
C MET A 37 14.29 -24.04 56.86
N ASN A 38 12.98 -23.89 56.88
CA ASN A 38 12.04 -24.75 56.22
C ASN A 38 12.28 -24.69 54.71
N LEU A 39 12.74 -25.81 54.11
CA LEU A 39 12.97 -25.96 52.67
C LEU A 39 11.73 -25.57 51.83
N GLU A 40 10.54 -25.71 52.42
CA GLU A 40 9.26 -25.29 51.79
C GLU A 40 9.18 -23.77 51.57
N SER A 41 9.77 -22.93 52.44
CA SER A 41 9.76 -21.47 52.27
C SER A 41 10.67 -21.03 51.10
N LEU A 42 11.76 -21.75 50.84
CA LEU A 42 12.62 -21.49 49.67
C LEU A 42 11.98 -21.90 48.35
N GLU A 43 11.27 -23.03 48.32
CA GLU A 43 10.51 -23.43 47.13
C GLU A 43 9.40 -22.43 46.76
N HIS A 44 8.68 -21.87 47.72
CA HIS A 44 7.66 -20.84 47.48
C HIS A 44 8.22 -19.54 46.92
N VAL A 45 9.39 -19.08 47.38
CA VAL A 45 10.06 -17.87 46.89
C VAL A 45 10.58 -18.06 45.48
N VAL A 46 11.21 -19.22 45.20
CA VAL A 46 11.71 -19.53 43.85
C VAL A 46 10.55 -19.68 42.85
N ARG A 47 9.47 -20.37 43.25
CA ARG A 47 8.30 -20.59 42.41
C ARG A 47 7.56 -19.27 42.08
N ASN A 48 7.47 -18.33 43.04
CA ASN A 48 6.89 -17.01 42.81
C ASN A 48 7.78 -16.13 41.88
N ARG A 49 9.11 -16.17 42.02
CA ARG A 49 10.01 -15.42 41.12
C ARG A 49 9.96 -15.95 39.70
N VAL A 50 9.93 -17.25 39.49
CA VAL A 50 9.79 -17.87 38.17
C VAL A 50 8.44 -17.53 37.55
N ARG A 51 7.36 -17.52 38.32
CA ARG A 51 6.00 -17.12 37.87
C ARG A 51 5.95 -15.63 37.46
N LEU A 52 6.56 -14.73 38.21
CA LEU A 52 6.62 -13.30 37.89
C LEU A 52 7.46 -13.02 36.64
N PHE A 53 8.60 -13.74 36.49
CA PHE A 53 9.44 -13.63 35.31
C PHE A 53 8.73 -14.18 34.06
N MET A 54 8.08 -15.34 34.18
CA MET A 54 7.26 -15.89 33.07
C MET A 54 6.08 -14.99 32.73
N ARG A 55 5.38 -14.40 33.70
CA ARG A 55 4.30 -13.44 33.43
C ARG A 55 4.77 -12.21 32.67
N ARG A 56 5.94 -11.66 33.00
CA ARG A 56 6.50 -10.48 32.30
C ARG A 56 6.93 -10.80 30.87
N THR A 57 7.58 -11.95 30.65
CA THR A 57 7.97 -12.38 29.29
C THR A 57 6.74 -12.73 28.45
N TRP A 58 5.73 -13.37 29.03
CA TRP A 58 4.45 -13.62 28.36
C TRP A 58 3.69 -12.32 28.01
N LEU A 59 3.69 -11.33 28.89
CA LEU A 59 3.07 -10.03 28.61
C LEU A 59 3.79 -9.31 27.45
N ILE A 60 5.11 -9.34 27.39
CA ILE A 60 5.87 -8.75 26.28
C ILE A 60 5.61 -9.51 24.97
N ALA A 61 5.54 -10.85 25.03
CA ALA A 61 5.21 -11.67 23.87
C ALA A 61 3.80 -11.41 23.36
N ILE A 62 2.80 -11.33 24.25
CA ILE A 62 1.40 -11.02 23.92
C ILE A 62 1.30 -9.60 23.33
N LEU A 63 1.97 -8.61 23.93
CA LEU A 63 1.95 -7.24 23.43
C LEU A 63 2.59 -7.14 22.04
N GLY A 64 3.72 -7.82 21.82
CA GLY A 64 4.38 -7.91 20.52
C GLY A 64 3.49 -8.57 19.46
N THR A 65 2.83 -9.68 19.83
CA THR A 65 1.90 -10.37 18.93
C THR A 65 0.68 -9.50 18.60
N LEU A 66 0.10 -8.80 19.60
CA LEU A 66 -1.01 -7.87 19.40
C LEU A 66 -0.61 -6.70 18.49
N LEU A 67 0.61 -6.19 18.64
CA LEU A 67 1.13 -5.10 17.80
C LEU A 67 1.33 -5.57 16.36
N LEU A 68 1.83 -6.79 16.16
CA LEU A 68 2.01 -7.42 14.85
C LEU A 68 0.67 -7.70 14.18
N VAL A 69 -0.29 -8.28 14.90
CA VAL A 69 -1.67 -8.50 14.44
C VAL A 69 -2.35 -7.17 14.12
N GLY A 70 -2.18 -6.14 14.96
CA GLY A 70 -2.68 -4.80 14.73
C GLY A 70 -2.08 -4.14 13.46
N MET A 71 -0.78 -4.34 13.21
CA MET A 71 -0.10 -3.85 12.01
C MET A 71 -0.60 -4.56 10.73
N VAL A 72 -0.74 -5.88 10.79
CA VAL A 72 -1.30 -6.68 9.69
C VAL A 72 -2.76 -6.30 9.45
N TRP A 73 -3.55 -6.14 10.53
CA TRP A 73 -4.95 -5.72 10.44
C TRP A 73 -5.11 -4.30 9.91
N ALA A 74 -4.27 -3.36 10.36
CA ALA A 74 -4.23 -2.00 9.82
C ALA A 74 -3.83 -2.00 8.34
N GLY A 75 -2.80 -2.75 7.95
CA GLY A 75 -2.41 -2.93 6.55
C GLY A 75 -3.55 -3.49 5.70
N PHE A 76 -4.27 -4.49 6.20
CA PHE A 76 -5.44 -5.06 5.55
C PHE A 76 -6.60 -4.05 5.50
N TYR A 77 -6.88 -3.32 6.57
CA TYR A 77 -7.94 -2.31 6.64
C TYR A 77 -7.68 -1.15 5.68
N PHE A 78 -6.44 -0.64 5.60
CA PHE A 78 -6.07 0.41 4.64
C PHE A 78 -5.99 -0.09 3.19
N SER A 79 -5.79 -1.40 2.96
CA SER A 79 -5.83 -1.97 1.61
C SER A 79 -7.25 -2.32 1.14
N THR A 80 -8.22 -2.41 2.06
CA THR A 80 -9.64 -2.70 1.77
C THR A 80 -10.53 -1.45 1.79
N GLU A 81 -9.98 -0.23 1.81
CA GLU A 81 -10.80 0.93 1.47
C GLU A 81 -11.39 0.67 0.09
N ALA A 82 -12.72 0.53 0.03
CA ALA A 82 -13.47 0.37 -1.21
C ALA A 82 -13.01 1.47 -2.16
N ASN A 83 -12.22 1.10 -3.17
CA ASN A 83 -11.61 2.05 -4.08
C ASN A 83 -12.73 2.64 -4.94
N HIS A 84 -13.21 3.81 -4.55
CA HIS A 84 -14.18 4.57 -5.33
C HIS A 84 -13.44 5.25 -6.47
N MET A 85 -13.58 4.70 -7.68
CA MET A 85 -13.05 5.31 -8.89
C MET A 85 -14.08 6.27 -9.49
N ARG A 86 -13.64 7.46 -9.85
CA ARG A 86 -14.46 8.45 -10.54
C ARG A 86 -14.09 8.42 -12.02
N ILE A 87 -15.07 8.20 -12.89
CA ILE A 87 -14.87 8.21 -14.34
C ILE A 87 -15.56 9.41 -14.96
N ALA A 88 -14.80 10.25 -15.67
CA ALA A 88 -15.32 11.32 -16.48
C ALA A 88 -15.72 10.78 -17.85
N ALA A 89 -16.93 11.10 -18.29
CA ALA A 89 -17.42 10.66 -19.59
C ALA A 89 -18.39 11.69 -20.19
N ALA A 90 -18.24 11.91 -21.48
CA ALA A 90 -19.15 12.70 -22.29
C ALA A 90 -20.53 11.98 -22.43
N PRO A 91 -21.58 12.69 -22.85
CA PRO A 91 -22.94 12.11 -22.96
C PRO A 91 -23.00 10.84 -23.80
N ILE A 92 -22.20 10.74 -24.85
CA ILE A 92 -22.13 9.60 -25.76
C ILE A 92 -21.66 8.32 -25.08
N ASP A 93 -20.76 8.43 -24.08
CA ASP A 93 -20.11 7.31 -23.42
C ASP A 93 -20.80 6.85 -22.13
N ARG A 94 -21.85 7.56 -21.71
CA ARG A 94 -22.58 7.24 -20.45
C ARG A 94 -23.09 5.80 -20.42
N LYS A 95 -23.66 5.32 -21.53
CA LYS A 95 -24.15 3.94 -21.62
C LYS A 95 -23.06 2.91 -21.39
N PHE A 96 -21.84 3.19 -21.87
CA PHE A 96 -20.71 2.32 -21.60
C PHE A 96 -20.34 2.33 -20.11
N VAL A 97 -20.31 3.50 -19.49
CA VAL A 97 -19.99 3.62 -18.05
C VAL A 97 -21.05 2.91 -17.19
N ASP A 98 -22.32 3.03 -17.55
CA ASP A 98 -23.41 2.35 -16.86
C ASP A 98 -23.26 0.82 -16.99
N ALA A 99 -23.03 0.32 -18.21
CA ALA A 99 -22.80 -1.09 -18.47
C ALA A 99 -21.54 -1.62 -17.75
N LEU A 100 -20.46 -0.85 -17.73
CA LEU A 100 -19.23 -1.21 -17.01
C LEU A 100 -19.49 -1.25 -15.49
N SER A 101 -20.21 -0.28 -14.94
CA SER A 101 -20.58 -0.25 -13.52
C SER A 101 -21.40 -1.49 -13.13
N GLU A 102 -22.31 -1.91 -14.00
CA GLU A 102 -23.09 -3.14 -13.79
C GLU A 102 -22.21 -4.39 -13.82
N GLN A 103 -21.23 -4.48 -14.74
CA GLN A 103 -20.29 -5.59 -14.78
C GLN A 103 -19.36 -5.63 -13.57
N ILE A 104 -18.92 -4.48 -13.08
CA ILE A 104 -18.14 -4.36 -11.84
C ILE A 104 -18.94 -4.91 -10.65
N ALA A 105 -20.20 -4.52 -10.53
CA ALA A 105 -21.08 -5.00 -9.47
C ALA A 105 -21.34 -6.53 -9.57
N ARG A 106 -21.54 -7.06 -10.77
CA ARG A 106 -21.73 -8.49 -11.01
C ARG A 106 -20.50 -9.34 -10.67
N ASN A 107 -19.32 -8.79 -10.91
CA ASN A 107 -18.06 -9.51 -10.64
C ASN A 107 -17.63 -9.42 -9.17
N HIS A 108 -18.44 -8.82 -8.27
CA HIS A 108 -18.14 -8.62 -6.85
C HIS A 108 -16.75 -7.99 -6.63
N SER A 109 -16.39 -7.03 -7.49
CA SER A 109 -15.10 -6.34 -7.40
C SER A 109 -15.06 -5.43 -6.17
N ASP A 110 -13.89 -5.34 -5.53
CA ASP A 110 -13.65 -4.52 -4.33
C ASP A 110 -13.61 -3.01 -4.62
N PHE A 111 -14.08 -2.61 -5.80
CA PHE A 111 -14.13 -1.21 -6.21
C PHE A 111 -15.50 -0.85 -6.82
N THR A 112 -15.83 0.43 -6.76
CA THR A 112 -17.03 1.01 -7.33
C THR A 112 -16.67 2.12 -8.29
N LEU A 113 -17.50 2.27 -9.36
CA LEU A 113 -17.31 3.30 -10.37
C LEU A 113 -18.38 4.37 -10.21
N LYS A 114 -17.95 5.63 -10.06
CA LYS A 114 -18.85 6.79 -9.97
C LYS A 114 -18.69 7.66 -11.21
N LEU A 115 -19.76 7.85 -11.96
CA LEU A 115 -19.78 8.73 -13.12
C LEU A 115 -19.64 10.21 -12.70
N VAL A 116 -18.70 10.90 -13.32
CA VAL A 116 -18.58 12.36 -13.34
C VAL A 116 -19.03 12.82 -14.72
N PRO A 117 -20.26 13.30 -14.85
CA PRO A 117 -20.78 13.70 -16.15
C PRO A 117 -20.08 14.98 -16.62
N THR A 118 -19.63 14.99 -17.86
CA THR A 118 -19.01 16.14 -18.53
C THR A 118 -19.85 16.56 -19.72
N ALA A 119 -19.67 17.77 -20.20
CA ALA A 119 -20.43 18.30 -21.33
C ALA A 119 -19.92 17.76 -22.66
N ASP A 120 -18.58 17.65 -22.79
CA ASP A 120 -17.88 17.29 -24.00
C ASP A 120 -16.53 16.62 -23.68
N THR A 121 -15.74 16.34 -24.72
CA THR A 121 -14.42 15.74 -24.61
C THR A 121 -13.40 16.62 -23.88
N GLN A 122 -13.46 17.95 -24.11
CA GLN A 122 -12.54 18.87 -23.46
C GLN A 122 -12.81 18.92 -21.94
N ALA A 123 -14.06 19.07 -21.54
CA ALA A 123 -14.45 18.99 -20.12
C ALA A 123 -14.07 17.65 -19.48
N THR A 124 -14.12 16.56 -20.26
CA THR A 124 -13.66 15.23 -19.81
C THR A 124 -12.15 15.22 -19.53
N ALA A 125 -11.35 15.81 -20.44
CA ALA A 125 -9.91 15.95 -20.28
C ALA A 125 -9.54 16.86 -19.12
N GLU A 126 -10.26 17.96 -18.91
CA GLU A 126 -10.09 18.86 -17.77
C GLU A 126 -10.44 18.18 -16.44
N ALA A 127 -11.48 17.34 -16.41
CA ALA A 127 -11.89 16.62 -15.21
C ALA A 127 -10.82 15.63 -14.72
N ILE A 128 -10.16 14.90 -15.61
CA ILE A 128 -9.03 14.04 -15.24
C ILE A 128 -7.77 14.86 -14.89
N GLY A 129 -7.51 15.96 -15.61
CA GLY A 129 -6.39 16.86 -15.39
C GLY A 129 -6.44 17.55 -14.03
N SER A 130 -7.61 18.03 -13.64
CA SER A 130 -7.85 18.70 -12.34
C SER A 130 -7.98 17.72 -11.17
N GLY A 131 -8.01 16.41 -11.43
CA GLY A 131 -8.20 15.39 -10.40
C GLY A 131 -9.65 15.25 -9.90
N GLN A 132 -10.63 15.80 -10.62
CA GLN A 132 -12.05 15.57 -10.36
C GLN A 132 -12.47 14.14 -10.74
N ALA A 133 -11.76 13.55 -11.73
CA ALA A 133 -11.91 12.16 -12.13
C ALA A 133 -10.57 11.40 -12.03
N ASP A 134 -10.67 10.10 -11.86
CA ASP A 134 -9.52 9.19 -11.77
C ASP A 134 -9.31 8.45 -13.09
N LEU A 135 -10.40 8.27 -13.83
CA LEU A 135 -10.51 7.68 -15.15
C LEU A 135 -11.22 8.65 -16.10
N ALA A 136 -10.95 8.53 -17.38
CA ALA A 136 -11.68 9.27 -18.41
C ALA A 136 -11.79 8.45 -19.70
N ILE A 137 -12.81 8.78 -20.52
CA ILE A 137 -12.95 8.27 -21.88
C ILE A 137 -12.58 9.40 -22.82
N LEU A 138 -11.51 9.24 -23.60
CA LEU A 138 -10.98 10.27 -24.47
C LEU A 138 -10.66 9.70 -25.85
N PRO A 139 -11.01 10.42 -26.95
CA PRO A 139 -10.57 10.09 -28.29
C PRO A 139 -9.09 10.42 -28.48
N GLY A 140 -8.39 9.61 -29.27
CA GLY A 140 -6.99 9.78 -29.59
C GLY A 140 -6.56 11.17 -30.05
N PRO A 141 -7.30 11.84 -30.95
CA PRO A 141 -6.97 13.19 -31.44
C PRO A 141 -7.03 14.31 -30.41
N ALA A 142 -7.64 14.05 -29.25
CA ALA A 142 -7.56 15.02 -28.16
C ALA A 142 -6.11 15.04 -27.63
N ASP A 143 -5.42 16.18 -27.76
CA ASP A 143 -4.03 16.39 -27.28
C ASP A 143 -3.82 15.91 -25.84
N SER A 144 -4.91 15.92 -25.08
CA SER A 144 -4.94 15.46 -23.69
C SER A 144 -4.93 13.93 -23.55
N ALA A 145 -5.43 13.15 -24.51
CA ALA A 145 -5.51 11.69 -24.40
C ALA A 145 -4.11 11.05 -24.37
N MET A 146 -3.19 11.59 -25.17
CA MET A 146 -1.80 11.10 -25.25
C MET A 146 -0.98 11.31 -23.98
N ASN A 147 -1.44 12.19 -23.09
CA ASN A 147 -0.77 12.48 -21.81
C ASN A 147 -1.15 11.53 -20.67
N TRP A 148 -2.19 10.72 -20.88
CA TRP A 148 -2.71 9.82 -19.85
C TRP A 148 -2.45 8.36 -20.22
N PRO A 149 -2.01 7.53 -19.25
CA PRO A 149 -1.83 6.11 -19.49
C PRO A 149 -3.16 5.43 -19.86
N VAL A 150 -3.12 4.66 -20.95
CA VAL A 150 -4.27 3.92 -21.50
C VAL A 150 -4.48 2.62 -20.71
N VAL A 151 -5.74 2.34 -20.38
CA VAL A 151 -6.16 1.07 -19.78
C VAL A 151 -6.60 0.09 -20.88
N THR A 152 -7.41 0.57 -21.82
CA THR A 152 -7.93 -0.23 -22.94
C THR A 152 -8.40 0.68 -24.07
N ILE A 153 -8.44 0.14 -25.27
CA ILE A 153 -9.09 0.75 -26.42
C ILE A 153 -10.56 0.29 -26.38
N LEU A 154 -11.50 1.25 -26.37
CA LEU A 154 -12.93 0.95 -26.34
C LEU A 154 -13.50 0.72 -27.73
N ARG A 155 -13.07 1.50 -28.70
CA ARG A 155 -13.50 1.43 -30.09
C ARG A 155 -12.49 2.10 -31.00
N GLN A 156 -12.54 1.71 -32.28
CA GLN A 156 -11.87 2.41 -33.37
C GLN A 156 -12.91 3.22 -34.12
N ASN A 157 -12.71 4.54 -34.18
CA ASN A 157 -13.56 5.46 -34.91
C ASN A 157 -13.00 5.69 -36.31
N VAL A 158 -13.83 5.58 -37.32
CA VAL A 158 -13.49 5.82 -38.74
C VAL A 158 -14.07 7.17 -39.17
N LEU A 159 -13.29 7.93 -39.93
CA LEU A 159 -13.74 9.16 -40.55
C LEU A 159 -14.42 8.85 -41.89
N THR A 160 -15.63 9.33 -42.08
CA THR A 160 -16.35 9.13 -43.35
C THR A 160 -16.90 10.46 -43.88
N LEU A 161 -16.74 10.66 -45.20
CA LEU A 161 -17.35 11.77 -45.93
C LEU A 161 -18.40 11.16 -46.87
N ILE A 162 -19.66 11.50 -46.65
CA ILE A 162 -20.82 10.88 -47.32
C ILE A 162 -21.51 11.93 -48.19
N VAL A 163 -21.56 11.70 -49.49
CA VAL A 163 -22.35 12.50 -50.42
C VAL A 163 -23.72 11.86 -50.62
N PRO A 164 -24.83 12.51 -50.21
CA PRO A 164 -26.18 11.96 -50.34
C PRO A 164 -26.56 11.66 -51.79
N ALA A 165 -27.32 10.59 -52.02
CA ALA A 165 -27.76 10.14 -53.34
C ALA A 165 -28.56 11.21 -54.11
N ALA A 166 -29.38 12.02 -53.42
CA ALA A 166 -30.11 13.14 -54.04
C ALA A 166 -29.25 14.18 -54.77
N LYS A 167 -27.97 14.23 -54.41
CA LYS A 167 -27.01 15.14 -55.06
C LYS A 167 -26.44 14.60 -56.34
N LYS A 168 -26.50 13.28 -56.57
CA LYS A 168 -26.10 12.62 -57.83
C LYS A 168 -27.04 12.99 -58.98
N ALA A 169 -28.35 13.13 -58.67
CA ALA A 169 -29.38 13.36 -59.69
C ALA A 169 -29.39 14.78 -60.26
N LYS A 170 -28.82 15.78 -59.61
CA LYS A 170 -28.71 17.13 -60.12
C LYS A 170 -27.37 17.28 -60.87
N LYS A 171 -27.43 17.90 -62.09
CA LYS A 171 -26.26 18.26 -62.91
C LYS A 171 -25.23 19.21 -62.25
N SER A 172 -25.32 19.51 -60.98
CA SER A 172 -24.28 20.19 -60.21
C SER A 172 -23.06 19.24 -60.12
N ALA A 173 -21.87 19.76 -60.37
CA ALA A 173 -20.62 18.99 -60.44
C ALA A 173 -20.58 17.88 -59.39
N LYS A 174 -20.43 16.63 -59.85
CA LYS A 174 -20.34 15.42 -59.04
C LYS A 174 -19.17 15.60 -58.06
N ILE A 175 -19.41 15.37 -56.78
CA ILE A 175 -18.39 15.46 -55.73
C ILE A 175 -17.82 14.07 -55.59
N GLU A 176 -16.59 13.89 -56.01
CA GLU A 176 -15.87 12.62 -56.01
C GLU A 176 -14.53 12.67 -55.24
N LYS A 177 -14.05 13.87 -54.95
CA LYS A 177 -12.78 14.10 -54.27
C LYS A 177 -12.90 15.18 -53.21
N ILE A 178 -12.01 15.11 -52.20
CA ILE A 178 -11.99 16.06 -51.07
C ILE A 178 -11.68 17.49 -51.55
N GLU A 179 -10.84 17.66 -52.58
CA GLU A 179 -10.53 19.00 -53.13
C GLU A 179 -11.75 19.72 -53.66
N GLN A 180 -12.81 19.01 -54.05
CA GLN A 180 -14.06 19.57 -54.57
C GLN A 180 -14.99 20.05 -53.45
N LEU A 181 -14.60 19.97 -52.17
CA LEU A 181 -15.36 20.50 -51.06
C LEU A 181 -15.36 22.04 -51.00
N ALA A 182 -14.45 22.71 -51.73
CA ALA A 182 -14.43 24.16 -51.81
C ALA A 182 -15.75 24.68 -52.42
N GLY A 183 -16.45 25.58 -51.71
CA GLY A 183 -17.75 26.11 -52.09
C GLY A 183 -18.93 25.19 -51.70
N ARG A 184 -18.70 24.11 -51.00
CA ARG A 184 -19.74 23.15 -50.54
C ARG A 184 -20.11 23.34 -49.09
N ARG A 185 -21.28 22.81 -48.73
CA ARG A 185 -21.79 22.78 -47.36
C ARG A 185 -21.57 21.42 -46.76
N VAL A 186 -20.72 21.37 -45.75
CA VAL A 186 -20.41 20.15 -45.04
C VAL A 186 -21.15 20.12 -43.69
N GLY A 187 -21.95 19.08 -43.49
CA GLY A 187 -22.62 18.84 -42.23
C GLY A 187 -21.84 17.90 -41.35
N ILE A 188 -21.37 18.35 -40.18
CA ILE A 188 -20.75 17.49 -39.18
C ILE A 188 -21.82 16.82 -38.37
N VAL A 189 -21.87 15.50 -38.40
CA VAL A 189 -22.80 14.69 -37.62
C VAL A 189 -22.14 14.35 -36.27
N THR A 190 -22.91 14.54 -35.19
CA THR A 190 -22.44 14.46 -33.82
C THR A 190 -21.54 15.63 -33.42
N GLY A 191 -22.18 16.71 -32.96
CA GLY A 191 -21.50 17.93 -32.57
C GLY A 191 -20.61 17.78 -31.35
N ASN A 192 -19.33 17.55 -31.56
CA ASN A 192 -18.33 18.04 -30.64
C ASN A 192 -17.28 18.81 -31.43
N GLU A 193 -16.69 19.82 -30.82
CA GLU A 193 -15.66 20.67 -31.46
C GLU A 193 -14.51 19.85 -32.02
N ALA A 194 -14.14 18.72 -31.35
CA ALA A 194 -13.10 17.81 -31.82
C ALA A 194 -13.39 17.24 -33.22
N THR A 195 -14.67 16.99 -33.57
CA THR A 195 -15.02 16.50 -34.91
C THR A 195 -14.83 17.59 -35.98
N ALA A 196 -15.08 18.86 -35.63
CA ALA A 196 -14.78 19.97 -36.51
C ALA A 196 -13.30 20.14 -36.80
N ASP A 197 -12.47 19.94 -35.78
CA ASP A 197 -11.00 19.98 -35.93
C ASP A 197 -10.47 18.83 -36.79
N LEU A 198 -11.07 17.65 -36.71
CA LEU A 198 -10.77 16.53 -37.61
C LEU A 198 -11.05 16.87 -39.08
N LEU A 199 -12.21 17.48 -39.35
CA LEU A 199 -12.53 17.98 -40.70
C LEU A 199 -11.52 19.03 -41.16
N ASN A 200 -11.20 19.99 -40.30
CA ASN A 200 -10.24 21.03 -40.58
C ASN A 200 -8.86 20.48 -40.91
N MET A 201 -8.39 19.46 -40.19
CA MET A 201 -7.13 18.77 -40.45
C MET A 201 -7.12 18.11 -41.85
N VAL A 202 -8.21 17.41 -42.20
CA VAL A 202 -8.36 16.81 -43.53
C VAL A 202 -8.35 17.88 -44.62
N LEU A 203 -9.14 18.96 -44.47
CA LEU A 203 -9.18 20.06 -45.44
C LEU A 203 -7.83 20.72 -45.65
N ASP A 204 -7.08 20.96 -44.56
CA ASP A 204 -5.76 21.56 -44.62
C ASP A 204 -4.75 20.67 -45.39
N HIS A 205 -4.80 19.35 -45.12
CA HIS A 205 -3.94 18.40 -45.80
C HIS A 205 -4.14 18.44 -47.32
N TYR A 206 -5.41 18.50 -47.76
CA TYR A 206 -5.76 18.61 -49.19
C TYR A 206 -5.72 20.05 -49.71
N SER A 207 -5.19 21.00 -48.95
CA SER A 207 -5.08 22.42 -49.33
C SER A 207 -6.44 23.04 -49.72
N VAL A 208 -7.52 22.56 -49.13
CA VAL A 208 -8.87 23.13 -49.30
C VAL A 208 -9.03 24.31 -48.35
N PRO A 209 -9.24 25.56 -48.84
CA PRO A 209 -9.37 26.70 -47.95
C PRO A 209 -10.61 26.57 -47.06
N ARG A 210 -10.43 26.51 -45.75
CA ARG A 210 -11.54 26.38 -44.73
C ARG A 210 -12.62 27.45 -44.92
N ALA A 211 -12.21 28.67 -45.23
CA ALA A 211 -13.12 29.80 -45.49
C ALA A 211 -14.06 29.59 -46.68
N LYS A 212 -13.75 28.65 -47.60
CA LYS A 212 -14.61 28.32 -48.75
C LYS A 212 -15.56 27.14 -48.44
N VAL A 213 -15.44 26.49 -47.31
CA VAL A 213 -16.32 25.39 -46.89
C VAL A 213 -17.28 25.92 -45.84
N THR A 214 -18.59 25.76 -46.07
CA THR A 214 -19.61 26.15 -45.11
C THR A 214 -19.86 24.94 -44.19
N VAL A 215 -19.37 25.01 -42.96
CA VAL A 215 -19.55 23.93 -41.99
C VAL A 215 -20.77 24.20 -41.12
N SER A 216 -21.59 23.17 -40.87
CA SER A 216 -22.75 23.23 -39.95
C SER A 216 -22.80 21.94 -39.13
N GLU A 217 -23.10 22.05 -37.85
CA GLU A 217 -23.36 20.91 -36.99
C GLU A 217 -24.78 20.39 -37.20
N ILE A 218 -24.95 19.07 -37.19
CA ILE A 218 -26.24 18.41 -37.43
C ILE A 218 -26.43 17.33 -36.34
N ASP A 219 -27.52 17.44 -35.62
CA ASP A 219 -27.96 16.35 -34.73
C ASP A 219 -28.22 15.08 -35.55
N PRO A 220 -27.81 13.90 -35.14
CA PRO A 220 -28.08 12.64 -35.83
C PRO A 220 -29.57 12.44 -36.20
N LYS A 221 -30.51 12.99 -35.43
CA LYS A 221 -31.95 12.92 -35.67
C LYS A 221 -32.39 13.81 -36.83
N ASP A 222 -31.65 14.87 -37.13
CA ASP A 222 -32.02 15.90 -38.12
C ASP A 222 -31.32 15.73 -39.48
N ILE A 223 -30.48 14.70 -39.63
CA ILE A 223 -29.68 14.44 -40.87
C ILE A 223 -30.64 14.39 -42.10
N ALA A 224 -31.71 13.61 -42.01
CA ALA A 224 -32.65 13.46 -43.14
C ALA A 224 -33.31 14.79 -43.51
N GLY A 225 -33.65 15.62 -42.51
CA GLY A 225 -34.19 16.96 -42.71
C GLY A 225 -33.18 17.91 -43.34
N ALA A 226 -31.94 17.87 -42.92
CA ALA A 226 -30.85 18.69 -43.47
C ALA A 226 -30.58 18.36 -44.96
N ILE A 227 -30.59 17.08 -45.32
CA ILE A 227 -30.42 16.61 -46.70
C ILE A 227 -31.60 17.05 -47.55
N LYS A 228 -32.83 16.78 -47.11
CA LYS A 228 -34.07 17.12 -47.83
C LYS A 228 -34.21 18.62 -48.09
N ASN A 229 -33.86 19.44 -47.13
CA ASN A 229 -33.91 20.90 -47.22
C ASN A 229 -32.67 21.50 -47.92
N ASN A 230 -31.81 20.68 -48.53
CA ASN A 230 -30.56 21.12 -49.18
C ASN A 230 -29.67 21.99 -48.29
N LYS A 231 -29.65 21.75 -46.99
CA LYS A 231 -28.77 22.47 -46.06
C LYS A 231 -27.32 21.97 -46.14
N VAL A 232 -27.11 20.72 -46.56
CA VAL A 232 -25.79 20.06 -46.65
C VAL A 232 -25.60 19.43 -48.01
N ASP A 233 -24.36 19.41 -48.47
CA ASP A 233 -23.93 18.76 -49.71
C ASP A 233 -23.13 17.49 -49.43
N VAL A 234 -22.40 17.46 -48.30
CA VAL A 234 -21.62 16.34 -47.80
C VAL A 234 -21.83 16.20 -46.29
N LEU A 235 -21.90 15.00 -45.79
CA LEU A 235 -21.90 14.70 -44.34
C LEU A 235 -20.50 14.25 -43.95
N PHE A 236 -19.98 14.81 -42.89
CA PHE A 236 -18.76 14.35 -42.25
C PHE A 236 -19.12 13.64 -40.92
N VAL A 237 -18.74 12.39 -40.81
CA VAL A 237 -19.09 11.52 -39.67
C VAL A 237 -17.83 10.85 -39.14
N ALA A 238 -17.62 10.93 -37.84
CA ALA A 238 -16.62 10.19 -37.12
C ALA A 238 -17.31 9.24 -36.14
N GLY A 239 -16.98 7.96 -36.17
CA GLY A 239 -17.58 6.98 -35.27
C GLY A 239 -17.16 5.55 -35.59
N ALA A 240 -17.60 4.60 -34.76
CA ALA A 240 -17.35 3.19 -35.02
C ALA A 240 -17.95 2.78 -36.40
N ALA A 241 -17.21 2.00 -37.19
CA ALA A 241 -17.62 1.64 -38.54
C ALA A 241 -19.03 0.99 -38.61
N THR A 242 -19.37 0.18 -37.61
CA THR A 242 -20.70 -0.45 -37.48
C THR A 242 -21.62 0.26 -36.50
N GLY A 243 -21.24 1.46 -36.06
CA GLY A 243 -21.94 2.24 -35.03
C GLY A 243 -23.17 2.95 -35.55
N ALA A 244 -23.96 3.44 -34.59
CA ALA A 244 -25.25 4.13 -34.89
C ALA A 244 -25.03 5.40 -35.68
N ALA A 245 -23.99 6.17 -35.44
CA ALA A 245 -23.74 7.46 -36.08
C ALA A 245 -23.57 7.29 -37.62
N ILE A 246 -22.68 6.38 -38.02
CA ILE A 246 -22.41 6.09 -39.44
C ILE A 246 -23.65 5.43 -40.05
N SER A 247 -24.25 4.44 -39.39
CA SER A 247 -25.44 3.72 -39.90
C SER A 247 -26.63 4.67 -40.13
N GLN A 248 -26.86 5.63 -39.21
CA GLN A 248 -27.94 6.64 -39.38
C GLN A 248 -27.61 7.61 -40.49
N ALA A 249 -26.35 8.06 -40.60
CA ALA A 249 -25.94 8.95 -41.68
C ALA A 249 -26.08 8.29 -43.06
N VAL A 250 -25.66 7.04 -43.20
CA VAL A 250 -25.80 6.27 -44.44
C VAL A 250 -27.27 6.05 -44.79
N LYS A 251 -28.09 5.63 -43.82
CA LYS A 251 -29.54 5.46 -44.01
C LYS A 251 -30.21 6.76 -44.46
N ALA A 252 -29.89 7.90 -43.84
CA ALA A 252 -30.45 9.20 -44.22
C ALA A 252 -29.92 9.69 -45.57
N ALA A 253 -28.71 9.35 -45.95
CA ALA A 253 -28.09 9.71 -47.21
C ALA A 253 -28.57 8.84 -48.40
N THR A 254 -29.03 7.62 -48.12
CA THR A 254 -29.67 6.73 -49.10
C THR A 254 -31.02 7.29 -49.48
N GLN A 255 -31.29 7.49 -50.76
CA GLN A 255 -32.60 8.03 -51.25
C GLN A 255 -33.07 7.22 -52.46
N ASN A 256 -34.36 6.92 -52.47
CA ASN A 256 -35.03 6.17 -53.57
C ASN A 256 -34.31 4.83 -53.92
N GLY A 257 -33.71 4.18 -52.95
CA GLY A 257 -32.93 2.93 -53.16
C GLY A 257 -31.52 3.14 -53.74
N GLU A 258 -31.12 4.38 -54.01
CA GLU A 258 -29.77 4.69 -54.44
C GLU A 258 -28.85 4.89 -53.21
N ALA A 259 -27.70 4.19 -53.22
CA ALA A 259 -26.66 4.32 -52.21
C ALA A 259 -25.97 5.70 -52.30
N PRO A 260 -25.54 6.28 -51.16
CA PRO A 260 -24.71 7.48 -51.17
C PRO A 260 -23.32 7.21 -51.78
N THR A 261 -22.58 8.24 -52.14
CA THR A 261 -21.18 8.14 -52.54
C THR A 261 -20.32 8.46 -51.32
N PHE A 262 -19.25 7.68 -51.12
CA PHE A 262 -18.26 7.99 -50.13
C PHE A 262 -17.04 8.66 -50.79
N LEU A 263 -16.46 9.64 -50.11
CA LEU A 263 -15.22 10.28 -50.58
C LEU A 263 -14.03 9.55 -49.91
N ASP A 264 -13.16 9.11 -50.75
CA ASP A 264 -11.90 8.46 -50.37
C ASP A 264 -10.92 9.47 -49.76
N ILE A 265 -10.29 9.13 -48.65
CA ILE A 265 -9.15 9.86 -48.11
C ILE A 265 -7.90 9.17 -48.63
N ASP A 266 -7.67 9.32 -49.94
CA ASP A 266 -6.59 8.61 -50.68
C ASP A 266 -5.19 8.87 -50.10
N GLN A 267 -4.97 9.98 -49.39
CA GLN A 267 -3.71 10.35 -48.72
C GLN A 267 -3.70 9.99 -47.23
N ALA A 268 -4.58 9.09 -46.74
CA ALA A 268 -4.66 8.70 -45.35
C ALA A 268 -3.32 8.24 -44.78
N ASP A 269 -2.52 7.47 -45.54
CA ASP A 269 -1.19 7.05 -45.12
C ASP A 269 -0.25 8.23 -44.84
N GLY A 270 -0.35 9.29 -45.64
CA GLY A 270 0.46 10.51 -45.49
C GLY A 270 0.03 11.31 -44.25
N ILE A 271 -1.27 11.36 -43.97
CA ILE A 271 -1.81 12.00 -42.79
C ILE A 271 -1.39 11.24 -41.53
N ALA A 272 -1.56 9.91 -41.50
CA ALA A 272 -1.19 9.05 -40.37
C ALA A 272 0.31 9.17 -40.05
N LYS A 273 1.20 9.17 -41.03
CA LYS A 273 2.63 9.37 -40.79
C LYS A 273 2.99 10.72 -40.16
N ARG A 274 2.21 11.77 -40.42
CA ARG A 274 2.42 13.10 -39.80
C ARG A 274 1.79 13.23 -38.43
N ASN A 275 0.72 12.50 -38.18
CA ASN A 275 -0.05 12.54 -36.97
C ASN A 275 -0.26 11.09 -36.47
N PRO A 276 0.64 10.56 -35.61
CA PRO A 276 0.63 9.16 -35.16
C PRO A 276 -0.63 8.75 -34.38
N VAL A 277 -1.48 9.71 -34.05
CA VAL A 277 -2.79 9.46 -33.39
C VAL A 277 -3.77 8.78 -34.35
N PHE A 278 -3.52 8.90 -35.67
CA PHE A 278 -4.36 8.31 -36.72
C PHE A 278 -3.65 7.14 -37.39
N ASP A 279 -4.43 6.14 -37.70
CA ASP A 279 -4.04 5.05 -38.57
C ASP A 279 -4.78 5.16 -39.90
N SER A 280 -4.14 4.72 -40.97
CA SER A 280 -4.80 4.53 -42.27
C SER A 280 -5.52 3.20 -42.28
N VAL A 281 -6.76 3.18 -42.72
CA VAL A 281 -7.59 1.97 -42.80
C VAL A 281 -8.27 1.85 -44.16
N ASP A 282 -8.29 0.64 -44.70
CA ASP A 282 -9.13 0.29 -45.85
C ASP A 282 -10.48 -0.23 -45.32
N VAL A 283 -11.55 0.48 -45.63
CA VAL A 283 -12.92 0.09 -45.29
C VAL A 283 -13.47 -0.73 -46.44
N ASP A 284 -13.73 -2.00 -46.22
CA ASP A 284 -14.20 -2.93 -47.25
C ASP A 284 -15.59 -2.54 -47.76
N ALA A 285 -15.86 -2.87 -49.03
CA ALA A 285 -17.18 -2.77 -49.62
C ALA A 285 -18.25 -3.45 -48.75
N GLY A 286 -19.38 -2.80 -48.56
CA GLY A 286 -20.50 -3.30 -47.76
C GLY A 286 -20.33 -3.15 -46.25
N THR A 287 -19.25 -2.56 -45.74
CA THR A 287 -19.04 -2.39 -44.28
C THR A 287 -20.17 -1.61 -43.58
N PHE A 288 -20.75 -0.60 -44.27
CA PHE A 288 -21.80 0.25 -43.71
C PHE A 288 -23.22 -0.20 -44.06
N GLY A 289 -23.39 -1.19 -44.99
CA GLY A 289 -24.63 -1.77 -45.41
C GLY A 289 -24.46 -2.73 -46.55
N GLY A 290 -25.29 -3.79 -46.64
CA GLY A 290 -25.10 -4.91 -47.58
C GLY A 290 -26.00 -4.92 -48.83
N ASP A 291 -27.13 -4.21 -48.84
CA ASP A 291 -28.06 -4.19 -49.98
C ASP A 291 -28.69 -2.82 -50.17
N PRO A 292 -28.22 -2.04 -51.14
CA PRO A 292 -26.99 -2.22 -51.92
C PRO A 292 -25.75 -2.12 -51.05
N PRO A 293 -24.61 -2.73 -51.45
CA PRO A 293 -23.38 -2.64 -50.68
C PRO A 293 -22.95 -1.17 -50.50
N THR A 294 -22.62 -0.82 -49.27
CA THR A 294 -22.21 0.54 -48.91
C THR A 294 -20.96 0.47 -47.98
N PRO A 295 -19.83 1.01 -48.40
CA PRO A 295 -19.57 1.59 -49.72
C PRO A 295 -19.66 0.53 -50.81
N ASP A 296 -19.79 0.95 -52.06
CA ASP A 296 -19.83 0.06 -53.26
C ASP A 296 -18.47 -0.55 -53.59
N ASP A 297 -17.38 0.17 -53.34
CA ASP A 297 -16.00 -0.28 -53.45
C ASP A 297 -15.26 -0.08 -52.11
N SER A 298 -14.08 -0.67 -51.96
CA SER A 298 -13.24 -0.39 -50.80
C SER A 298 -12.84 1.10 -50.73
N LEU A 299 -12.87 1.63 -49.54
CA LEU A 299 -12.65 3.05 -49.26
C LEU A 299 -11.45 3.23 -48.33
N LYS A 300 -10.48 4.01 -48.73
CA LYS A 300 -9.38 4.39 -47.84
C LYS A 300 -9.82 5.53 -46.90
N SER A 301 -9.56 5.38 -45.64
CA SER A 301 -9.96 6.34 -44.63
C SER A 301 -8.96 6.43 -43.47
N LEU A 302 -9.22 7.35 -42.54
CA LEU A 302 -8.50 7.48 -41.29
C LEU A 302 -9.30 6.86 -40.15
N THR A 303 -8.58 6.23 -39.25
CA THR A 303 -9.14 5.73 -38.00
C THR A 303 -8.34 6.26 -36.79
N PHE A 304 -9.01 6.35 -35.65
CA PHE A 304 -8.41 6.71 -34.37
C PHE A 304 -9.10 6.00 -33.25
N GLY A 305 -8.31 5.64 -32.22
CA GLY A 305 -8.80 4.95 -31.04
C GLY A 305 -9.57 5.88 -30.12
N GLU A 306 -10.54 5.32 -29.42
CA GLU A 306 -11.13 5.93 -28.23
C GLU A 306 -10.73 5.10 -27.01
N TYR A 307 -10.13 5.77 -26.03
CA TYR A 307 -9.39 5.15 -24.96
C TYR A 307 -10.07 5.35 -23.60
N LEU A 308 -10.08 4.28 -22.81
CA LEU A 308 -10.25 4.42 -21.37
C LEU A 308 -8.84 4.71 -20.80
N VAL A 309 -8.67 5.89 -20.23
CA VAL A 309 -7.41 6.35 -19.66
C VAL A 309 -7.52 6.49 -18.14
N ALA A 310 -6.38 6.40 -17.44
CA ALA A 310 -6.30 6.55 -16.00
C ALA A 310 -5.20 7.56 -15.61
N ARG A 311 -5.30 8.15 -14.42
CA ARG A 311 -4.21 8.97 -13.89
C ARG A 311 -2.99 8.10 -13.54
N LYS A 312 -1.77 8.59 -13.84
CA LYS A 312 -0.49 7.90 -13.53
C LYS A 312 -0.34 7.53 -12.05
N SER A 313 -0.90 8.35 -11.17
CA SER A 313 -0.81 8.15 -9.72
C SER A 313 -1.81 7.13 -9.17
N PHE A 314 -2.69 6.59 -10.01
CA PHE A 314 -3.69 5.64 -9.54
C PHE A 314 -3.07 4.26 -9.30
N SER A 315 -3.63 3.50 -8.35
CA SER A 315 -3.07 2.21 -7.93
C SER A 315 -3.01 1.19 -9.09
N GLU A 316 -1.82 0.62 -9.31
CA GLU A 316 -1.61 -0.43 -10.33
C GLU A 316 -2.53 -1.64 -10.11
N ASN A 317 -2.72 -2.05 -8.85
CA ASN A 317 -3.57 -3.20 -8.50
C ASN A 317 -5.04 -2.92 -8.84
N VAL A 318 -5.53 -1.70 -8.59
CA VAL A 318 -6.91 -1.32 -8.87
C VAL A 318 -7.15 -1.24 -10.38
N ILE A 319 -6.23 -0.63 -11.13
CA ILE A 319 -6.32 -0.57 -12.59
C ILE A 319 -6.16 -1.96 -13.22
N GLY A 320 -5.30 -2.82 -12.67
CA GLY A 320 -5.21 -4.21 -13.09
C GLY A 320 -6.52 -4.98 -12.86
N GLY A 321 -7.16 -4.78 -11.71
CA GLY A 321 -8.49 -5.31 -11.41
C GLY A 321 -9.57 -4.79 -12.36
N LEU A 322 -9.55 -3.48 -12.67
CA LEU A 322 -10.46 -2.87 -13.67
C LEU A 322 -10.23 -3.47 -15.06
N ALA A 323 -8.99 -3.57 -15.51
CA ALA A 323 -8.65 -4.19 -16.79
C ALA A 323 -9.19 -5.63 -16.86
N LYS A 324 -9.00 -6.43 -15.81
CA LYS A 324 -9.55 -7.78 -15.71
C LYS A 324 -11.06 -7.79 -15.90
N VAL A 325 -11.81 -6.91 -15.25
CA VAL A 325 -13.28 -6.83 -15.42
C VAL A 325 -13.63 -6.42 -16.85
N VAL A 326 -12.98 -5.39 -17.41
CA VAL A 326 -13.24 -4.91 -18.77
C VAL A 326 -13.02 -6.04 -19.79
N TYR A 327 -11.86 -6.70 -19.76
CA TYR A 327 -11.55 -7.75 -20.74
C TYR A 327 -12.35 -9.02 -20.54
N SER A 328 -12.64 -9.44 -19.32
CA SER A 328 -13.49 -10.60 -19.05
C SER A 328 -14.94 -10.38 -19.46
N SER A 329 -15.42 -9.14 -19.33
CA SER A 329 -16.79 -8.75 -19.64
C SER A 329 -16.97 -8.16 -21.07
N ARG A 330 -15.90 -8.20 -21.91
CA ARG A 330 -15.91 -7.55 -23.25
C ARG A 330 -17.12 -7.94 -24.12
N LYS A 331 -17.56 -9.18 -24.08
CA LYS A 331 -18.74 -9.64 -24.83
C LYS A 331 -20.04 -9.02 -24.31
N ALA A 332 -20.18 -8.90 -22.99
CA ALA A 332 -21.33 -8.30 -22.35
C ALA A 332 -21.38 -6.77 -22.60
N LEU A 333 -20.22 -6.11 -22.53
CA LEU A 333 -20.09 -4.69 -22.82
C LEU A 333 -20.41 -4.39 -24.30
N ALA A 334 -19.88 -5.19 -25.23
CA ALA A 334 -20.22 -5.06 -26.65
C ALA A 334 -21.71 -5.34 -26.93
N ALA A 335 -22.33 -6.28 -26.22
CA ALA A 335 -23.77 -6.56 -26.36
C ALA A 335 -24.64 -5.41 -25.81
N ALA A 336 -24.18 -4.64 -24.83
CA ALA A 336 -24.88 -3.46 -24.32
C ALA A 336 -24.90 -2.30 -25.32
N MET A 337 -23.86 -2.21 -26.20
CA MET A 337 -23.73 -1.20 -27.24
C MET A 337 -23.31 -1.83 -28.58
N PRO A 338 -24.24 -2.52 -29.26
CA PRO A 338 -23.93 -3.28 -30.48
C PRO A 338 -23.38 -2.37 -31.57
N GLY A 339 -22.27 -2.75 -32.16
CA GLY A 339 -21.58 -2.01 -33.24
C GLY A 339 -20.79 -0.79 -32.79
N GLU A 340 -20.95 -0.34 -31.53
CA GLU A 340 -20.27 0.84 -30.99
C GLU A 340 -18.97 0.48 -30.25
N ILE A 341 -18.95 -0.66 -29.54
CA ILE A 341 -17.86 -1.04 -28.65
C ILE A 341 -17.17 -2.31 -29.18
N LYS A 342 -15.86 -2.21 -29.36
CA LYS A 342 -14.95 -3.32 -29.66
C LYS A 342 -13.71 -3.17 -28.81
N ILE A 343 -13.76 -3.75 -27.61
CA ILE A 343 -12.67 -3.64 -26.64
C ILE A 343 -11.42 -4.38 -27.17
N GLU A 344 -10.35 -3.64 -27.35
CA GLU A 344 -9.04 -4.12 -27.83
C GLU A 344 -7.93 -3.76 -26.84
N ALA A 345 -6.90 -4.59 -26.77
CA ALA A 345 -5.72 -4.29 -25.98
C ALA A 345 -4.88 -3.23 -26.72
N PRO A 346 -4.37 -2.20 -26.00
CA PRO A 346 -3.38 -1.31 -26.58
C PRO A 346 -2.09 -2.08 -26.87
N SER A 347 -1.32 -1.63 -27.86
CA SER A 347 0.02 -2.19 -28.10
C SER A 347 0.88 -2.02 -26.86
N THR A 348 1.60 -3.09 -26.51
CA THR A 348 2.55 -3.11 -25.39
C THR A 348 3.99 -2.95 -25.84
N ASP A 349 4.22 -2.68 -27.12
CA ASP A 349 5.54 -2.45 -27.68
C ASP A 349 6.15 -1.15 -27.15
N LYS A 350 7.48 -1.10 -27.07
CA LYS A 350 8.18 0.09 -26.55
C LYS A 350 8.01 1.33 -27.43
N ASP A 351 7.75 1.11 -28.71
CA ASP A 351 7.58 2.15 -29.73
C ASP A 351 6.09 2.43 -30.01
N ALA A 352 5.18 1.99 -29.11
CA ALA A 352 3.75 2.25 -29.24
C ALA A 352 3.45 3.74 -29.06
N ASP A 353 2.54 4.27 -29.86
CA ASP A 353 2.13 5.67 -29.83
C ASP A 353 1.41 6.08 -28.52
N VAL A 354 0.93 5.09 -27.75
CA VAL A 354 0.22 5.32 -26.49
C VAL A 354 0.92 4.62 -25.31
N VAL A 355 1.00 5.33 -24.20
CA VAL A 355 1.57 4.77 -22.96
C VAL A 355 0.51 3.95 -22.24
N VAL A 356 0.76 2.67 -22.03
CA VAL A 356 -0.15 1.78 -21.28
C VAL A 356 0.04 1.98 -19.79
N HIS A 357 -1.07 1.99 -19.01
CA HIS A 357 -1.00 2.06 -17.56
C HIS A 357 -0.32 0.80 -16.98
N PRO A 358 0.63 0.94 -16.01
CA PRO A 358 1.36 -0.23 -15.48
C PRO A 358 0.46 -1.35 -14.97
N GLY A 359 -0.66 -1.01 -14.32
CA GLY A 359 -1.64 -2.01 -13.86
C GLY A 359 -2.35 -2.74 -15.01
N ALA A 360 -2.67 -2.05 -16.11
CA ALA A 360 -3.25 -2.67 -17.30
C ALA A 360 -2.20 -3.53 -18.03
N LEU A 361 -0.97 -3.04 -18.12
CA LEU A 361 0.16 -3.78 -18.69
C LEU A 361 0.42 -5.07 -17.92
N ALA A 362 0.41 -5.02 -16.58
CA ALA A 362 0.59 -6.19 -15.73
C ALA A 362 -0.50 -7.25 -15.97
N TYR A 363 -1.73 -6.82 -16.22
CA TYR A 363 -2.82 -7.74 -16.59
C TYR A 363 -2.61 -8.34 -17.98
N LEU A 364 -2.26 -7.51 -18.98
CA LEU A 364 -2.10 -7.95 -20.38
C LEU A 364 -0.90 -8.88 -20.58
N SER A 365 0.18 -8.67 -19.80
CA SER A 365 1.39 -9.52 -19.84
C SER A 365 1.31 -10.75 -18.95
N ASP A 366 0.16 -11.04 -18.34
CA ASP A 366 -0.04 -12.11 -17.33
C ASP A 366 0.97 -12.04 -16.15
N SER A 367 1.51 -10.85 -15.93
CA SER A 367 2.50 -10.57 -14.88
C SER A 367 1.87 -9.94 -13.62
N GLN A 368 0.57 -10.20 -13.37
CA GLN A 368 -0.07 -9.71 -12.14
C GLN A 368 0.61 -10.33 -10.92
N GLN A 369 1.48 -9.54 -10.31
CA GLN A 369 2.09 -9.91 -9.03
C GLN A 369 1.03 -9.77 -7.93
N SER A 370 0.79 -10.88 -7.22
CA SER A 370 0.04 -10.84 -5.96
C SER A 370 0.75 -9.88 -4.99
N PHE A 371 -0.01 -9.30 -4.03
CA PHE A 371 0.59 -8.51 -2.94
C PHE A 371 1.76 -9.25 -2.27
N PHE A 372 1.64 -10.57 -2.11
CA PHE A 372 2.70 -11.42 -1.56
C PHE A 372 3.89 -11.60 -2.51
N ASP A 373 3.68 -11.56 -3.84
CA ASP A 373 4.79 -11.64 -4.80
C ASP A 373 5.57 -10.32 -4.85
N LYS A 374 4.88 -9.18 -4.68
CA LYS A 374 5.50 -7.85 -4.69
C LYS A 374 6.22 -7.51 -3.39
N TYR A 375 5.65 -7.92 -2.25
CA TYR A 375 6.15 -7.55 -0.91
C TYR A 375 6.61 -8.76 -0.09
N GLY A 376 6.56 -9.97 -0.65
CA GLY A 376 6.93 -11.21 0.04
C GLY A 376 8.35 -11.19 0.56
N ASP A 377 9.28 -10.71 -0.24
CA ASP A 377 10.69 -10.58 0.14
C ASP A 377 10.87 -9.53 1.24
N ASP A 378 10.21 -8.37 1.15
CA ASP A 378 10.28 -7.32 2.17
C ASP A 378 9.66 -7.78 3.50
N ILE A 379 8.54 -8.50 3.43
CA ILE A 379 7.90 -9.12 4.60
C ILE A 379 8.82 -10.19 5.20
N PHE A 380 9.43 -11.03 4.36
CA PHE A 380 10.37 -12.06 4.79
C PHE A 380 11.61 -11.45 5.45
N TYR A 381 12.24 -10.45 4.85
CA TYR A 381 13.38 -9.73 5.45
C TYR A 381 12.97 -9.00 6.72
N GLY A 382 11.81 -8.37 6.76
CA GLY A 382 11.26 -7.76 7.96
C GLY A 382 11.10 -8.75 9.11
N LEU A 383 10.57 -9.95 8.83
CA LEU A 383 10.39 -11.03 9.80
C LEU A 383 11.72 -11.61 10.28
N LEU A 384 12.75 -11.61 9.44
CA LEU A 384 14.10 -12.09 9.77
C LEU A 384 14.88 -11.06 10.61
N ILE A 385 14.68 -9.78 10.36
CA ILE A 385 15.35 -8.67 11.06
C ILE A 385 14.77 -8.44 12.45
N PHE A 386 13.44 -8.60 12.62
CA PHE A 386 12.74 -8.32 13.87
C PHE A 386 13.27 -9.11 15.09
N PRO A 387 13.57 -10.43 15.02
CA PRO A 387 14.17 -11.18 16.13
C PRO A 387 15.59 -10.69 16.49
N VAL A 388 16.36 -10.21 15.51
CA VAL A 388 17.71 -9.69 15.73
C VAL A 388 17.66 -8.40 16.56
N PHE A 389 16.77 -7.46 16.20
CA PHE A 389 16.56 -6.25 16.98
C PHE A 389 15.99 -6.55 18.37
N GLY A 390 15.04 -7.46 18.49
CA GLY A 390 14.50 -7.91 19.77
C GLY A 390 15.59 -8.51 20.69
N SER A 391 16.48 -9.31 20.12
CA SER A 391 17.62 -9.90 20.84
C SER A 391 18.65 -8.85 21.26
N ALA A 392 18.94 -7.87 20.41
CA ALA A 392 19.84 -6.76 20.71
C ALA A 392 19.29 -5.89 21.86
N ILE A 393 18.00 -5.53 21.82
CA ILE A 393 17.34 -4.76 22.88
C ILE A 393 17.33 -5.54 24.20
N ALA A 394 17.03 -6.83 24.18
CA ALA A 394 17.09 -7.70 25.35
C ALA A 394 18.53 -7.82 25.90
N GLY A 395 19.54 -7.87 25.03
CA GLY A 395 20.96 -7.86 25.38
C GLY A 395 21.37 -6.58 26.10
N VAL A 396 21.04 -5.42 25.55
CA VAL A 396 21.30 -4.10 26.16
C VAL A 396 20.59 -3.96 27.49
N ALA A 397 19.32 -4.34 27.58
CA ALA A 397 18.56 -4.30 28.83
C ALA A 397 19.16 -5.22 29.90
N SER A 398 19.68 -6.39 29.54
CA SER A 398 20.36 -7.30 30.46
C SER A 398 21.73 -6.77 30.92
N TYR A 399 22.45 -6.10 30.02
CA TYR A 399 23.74 -5.46 30.31
C TYR A 399 23.57 -4.31 31.34
N LEU A 400 22.60 -3.42 31.11
CA LEU A 400 22.28 -2.32 32.03
C LEU A 400 21.83 -2.83 33.42
N ARG A 401 21.10 -3.95 33.49
CA ARG A 401 20.71 -4.59 34.76
C ARG A 401 21.88 -5.25 35.51
N ARG A 402 22.95 -5.64 34.81
CA ARG A 402 24.13 -6.28 35.42
C ARG A 402 24.93 -5.30 36.27
N ASP A 403 24.99 -4.04 35.90
CA ASP A 403 25.73 -3.00 36.63
C ASP A 403 25.10 -2.68 37.99
N SER A 404 23.80 -2.63 38.08
CA SER A 404 23.06 -2.37 39.36
C SER A 404 23.28 -3.53 40.37
N ARG A 405 23.33 -4.76 39.90
CA ARG A 405 23.57 -5.94 40.74
C ARG A 405 24.96 -5.94 41.38
N THR A 406 25.96 -5.50 40.61
CA THR A 406 27.36 -5.44 41.06
C THR A 406 27.56 -4.34 42.11
N ARG A 407 26.88 -3.22 42.01
CA ARG A 407 26.92 -2.11 42.98
C ARG A 407 26.32 -2.53 44.34
N ARG A 408 25.18 -3.21 44.34
CA ARG A 408 24.51 -3.72 45.54
C ARG A 408 25.39 -4.71 46.32
N LEU A 409 26.07 -5.62 45.62
CA LEU A 409 26.97 -6.57 46.24
C LEU A 409 28.18 -5.88 46.89
N ARG A 410 28.70 -4.81 46.29
CA ARG A 410 29.84 -4.04 46.86
C ARG A 410 29.43 -3.31 48.15
N LEU A 411 28.21 -2.75 48.24
CA LEU A 411 27.71 -2.13 49.46
C LEU A 411 27.57 -3.15 50.61
N LEU A 412 26.98 -4.32 50.32
CA LEU A 412 26.85 -5.38 51.33
C LEU A 412 28.21 -5.89 51.82
N GLN A 413 29.18 -6.04 50.90
CA GLN A 413 30.56 -6.40 51.27
C GLN A 413 31.20 -5.34 52.18
N ARG A 414 30.97 -4.08 51.96
CA ARG A 414 31.43 -2.97 52.80
C ARG A 414 30.87 -3.03 54.20
N VAL A 415 29.53 -3.31 54.36
CA VAL A 415 28.93 -3.54 55.71
C VAL A 415 29.61 -4.69 56.42
N LEU A 416 29.82 -5.83 55.77
CA LEU A 416 30.45 -7.00 56.38
C LEU A 416 31.94 -6.75 56.74
N ASP A 417 32.62 -5.89 55.98
CA ASP A 417 34.00 -5.49 56.29
C ASP A 417 34.06 -4.61 57.54
N LEU A 418 33.09 -3.67 57.71
CA LEU A 418 32.96 -2.88 58.93
C LEU A 418 32.65 -3.73 60.16
N VAL A 419 31.84 -4.78 60.03
CA VAL A 419 31.56 -5.72 61.14
C VAL A 419 32.86 -6.43 61.57
N ARG A 420 33.68 -6.86 60.60
CA ARG A 420 35.01 -7.46 60.89
C ARG A 420 35.93 -6.47 61.60
N LYS A 421 36.01 -5.22 61.13
CA LYS A 421 36.83 -4.14 61.71
C LYS A 421 36.35 -3.83 63.15
N ALA A 422 35.04 -3.83 63.37
CA ALA A 422 34.50 -3.59 64.71
C ALA A 422 34.89 -4.65 65.75
N HIS A 423 34.91 -5.91 65.35
CA HIS A 423 35.40 -6.99 66.21
C HIS A 423 36.91 -6.92 66.49
N ALA A 424 37.70 -6.39 65.54
CA ALA A 424 39.17 -6.28 65.67
C ALA A 424 39.64 -4.99 66.38
N ALA A 425 38.73 -4.03 66.62
CA ALA A 425 39.07 -2.70 67.24
C ALA A 425 39.58 -2.88 68.66
N GLN A 426 40.70 -2.24 68.99
CA GLN A 426 41.34 -2.32 70.32
C GLN A 426 41.24 -1.03 71.13
N THR A 427 40.86 0.07 70.45
CA THR A 427 40.79 1.43 71.10
C THR A 427 39.43 2.07 70.92
N LEU A 428 39.05 2.93 71.88
CA LEU A 428 37.79 3.66 71.81
C LEU A 428 37.74 4.58 70.58
N ALA A 429 38.83 5.24 70.22
CA ALA A 429 38.93 6.12 69.07
C ALA A 429 38.68 5.35 67.75
N ALA A 430 39.15 4.07 67.64
CA ALA A 430 38.89 3.23 66.49
C ALA A 430 37.41 2.86 66.39
N ILE A 431 36.69 2.66 67.51
CA ILE A 431 35.23 2.41 67.54
C ILE A 431 34.45 3.65 67.10
N GLU A 432 34.83 4.84 67.54
CA GLU A 432 34.21 6.12 67.11
C GLU A 432 34.39 6.37 65.63
N GLN A 433 35.57 6.11 65.05
CA GLN A 433 35.77 6.18 63.59
C GLN A 433 34.91 5.18 62.82
N LEU A 434 34.76 3.96 63.30
CA LEU A 434 33.91 2.95 62.69
C LEU A 434 32.42 3.34 62.75
N GLN A 435 32.01 4.04 63.83
CA GLN A 435 30.63 4.53 63.95
C GLN A 435 30.33 5.62 62.90
N VAL A 436 31.27 6.55 62.66
CA VAL A 436 31.13 7.58 61.60
C VAL A 436 31.13 6.91 60.19
N GLU A 437 31.95 5.91 60.00
CA GLU A 437 31.98 5.16 58.73
C GLU A 437 30.68 4.38 58.49
N ALA A 438 30.07 3.79 59.56
CA ALA A 438 28.78 3.13 59.51
C ALA A 438 27.64 4.10 59.18
N ASP A 439 27.61 5.28 59.80
CA ASP A 439 26.61 6.30 59.57
C ASP A 439 26.67 6.81 58.10
N ASN A 440 27.85 7.06 57.58
CA ASN A 440 28.08 7.41 56.18
C ASN A 440 27.59 6.30 55.21
N LEU A 441 27.76 5.04 55.57
CA LEU A 441 27.31 3.91 54.75
C LEU A 441 25.78 3.80 54.76
N VAL A 442 25.13 4.09 55.94
CA VAL A 442 23.65 4.14 56.01
C VAL A 442 23.11 5.25 55.13
N ILE A 443 23.70 6.43 55.14
CA ILE A 443 23.30 7.55 54.23
C ILE A 443 23.45 7.14 52.77
N ALA A 444 24.56 6.48 52.40
CA ALA A 444 24.77 5.99 51.04
C ALA A 444 23.72 4.93 50.59
N ILE A 445 23.33 4.04 51.49
CA ILE A 445 22.32 3.01 51.24
C ILE A 445 20.93 3.66 51.08
N ILE A 446 20.57 4.66 51.91
CA ILE A 446 19.31 5.40 51.81
C ILE A 446 19.26 6.15 50.50
N HIS A 447 20.30 6.90 50.13
CA HIS A 447 20.37 7.66 48.89
C HIS A 447 20.25 6.73 47.64
N GLN A 448 20.81 5.54 47.70
CA GLN A 448 20.70 4.54 46.64
C GLN A 448 19.30 3.92 46.58
N SER A 449 18.60 3.78 47.73
CA SER A 449 17.24 3.25 47.79
C SER A 449 16.20 4.22 47.22
N GLU A 450 16.49 5.52 47.17
CA GLU A 450 15.64 6.53 46.52
C GLU A 450 15.68 6.46 45.00
N HIS A 451 16.80 5.95 44.43
CA HIS A 451 17.04 5.91 42.98
C HIS A 451 16.82 4.52 42.37
N GLU A 452 16.81 3.48 43.19
CA GLU A 452 16.60 2.09 42.75
C GLU A 452 15.62 1.38 43.70
N GLU A 453 14.54 0.80 43.16
CA GLU A 453 13.65 -0.06 43.95
C GLU A 453 14.41 -1.29 44.49
N PHE A 454 14.68 -1.29 45.78
CA PHE A 454 15.21 -2.46 46.48
C PHE A 454 14.10 -3.50 46.70
N ASP A 455 14.32 -4.70 46.16
CA ASP A 455 13.47 -5.85 46.45
C ASP A 455 13.43 -6.15 47.95
N GLU A 456 12.28 -6.57 48.49
CA GLU A 456 12.04 -6.84 49.92
C GLU A 456 13.17 -7.68 50.55
N SER A 457 13.65 -8.70 49.81
CA SER A 457 14.77 -9.56 50.25
C SER A 457 16.09 -8.83 50.40
N VAL A 458 16.36 -7.81 49.57
CA VAL A 458 17.57 -7.00 49.63
C VAL A 458 17.48 -6.00 50.79
N ARG A 459 16.34 -5.39 51.02
CA ARG A 459 16.08 -4.53 52.19
C ARG A 459 16.30 -5.28 53.49
N MET A 460 15.73 -6.48 53.60
CA MET A 460 15.94 -7.35 54.78
C MET A 460 17.41 -7.71 55.01
N SER A 461 18.11 -8.01 53.93
CA SER A 461 19.56 -8.33 54.01
C SER A 461 20.40 -7.17 54.53
N PHE A 462 20.16 -5.94 54.04
CA PHE A 462 20.81 -4.74 54.53
C PHE A 462 20.45 -4.40 55.96
N ALA A 463 19.14 -4.51 56.34
CA ALA A 463 18.69 -4.27 57.70
C ALA A 463 19.40 -5.22 58.68
N PHE A 464 19.42 -6.52 58.36
CA PHE A 464 20.13 -7.52 59.18
C PHE A 464 21.65 -7.24 59.30
N ALA A 465 22.28 -6.88 58.18
CA ALA A 465 23.74 -6.59 58.20
C ALA A 465 24.07 -5.34 59.01
N LEU A 466 23.22 -4.30 58.94
CA LEU A 466 23.37 -3.08 59.71
C LEU A 466 23.12 -3.32 61.21
N ASP A 467 22.13 -4.13 61.59
CA ASP A 467 21.90 -4.53 62.96
C ASP A 467 23.06 -5.29 63.56
N GLN A 468 23.65 -6.21 62.78
CA GLN A 468 24.88 -6.91 63.21
C GLN A 468 26.04 -5.94 63.39
N LEU A 469 26.21 -4.95 62.51
CA LEU A 469 27.23 -3.93 62.63
C LEU A 469 27.05 -3.09 63.91
N ARG A 470 25.83 -2.61 64.20
CA ARG A 470 25.50 -1.86 65.41
C ARG A 470 25.79 -2.66 66.65
N PHE A 471 25.36 -3.95 66.68
CA PHE A 471 25.59 -4.86 67.78
C PHE A 471 27.12 -5.10 68.00
N ALA A 472 27.87 -5.30 66.91
CA ALA A 472 29.35 -5.52 67.00
C ALA A 472 30.08 -4.30 67.55
N ILE A 473 29.69 -3.07 67.12
CA ILE A 473 30.23 -1.81 67.61
C ILE A 473 29.88 -1.61 69.12
N ALA A 474 28.62 -1.83 69.53
CA ALA A 474 28.18 -1.69 70.93
C ALA A 474 28.88 -2.70 71.82
N ALA A 475 28.90 -3.98 71.49
CA ALA A 475 29.54 -5.03 72.30
C ALA A 475 31.03 -4.78 72.47
N ARG A 476 31.74 -4.31 71.38
CA ARG A 476 33.17 -4.08 71.48
C ARG A 476 33.48 -2.85 72.31
N ARG A 477 32.63 -1.78 72.21
CA ARG A 477 32.74 -0.56 73.04
C ARG A 477 32.64 -0.92 74.51
N THR A 478 31.64 -1.72 74.92
CA THR A 478 31.48 -2.15 76.34
C THR A 478 32.72 -2.97 76.81
N ALA A 479 33.20 -3.92 75.98
CA ALA A 479 34.35 -4.71 76.31
C ALA A 479 35.62 -3.86 76.51
N ILE A 480 35.85 -2.83 75.70
CA ILE A 480 37.00 -1.92 75.83
C ILE A 480 36.87 -1.07 77.11
N LEU A 481 35.64 -0.57 77.44
CA LEU A 481 35.40 0.22 78.67
C LEU A 481 35.56 -0.63 79.93
N ASP A 482 35.09 -1.88 79.90
CA ASP A 482 35.22 -2.81 81.02
C ASP A 482 36.72 -3.19 81.26
N HIS A 483 37.51 -3.37 80.19
CA HIS A 483 38.95 -3.57 80.31
C HIS A 483 39.66 -2.31 80.85
N ALA A 484 39.25 -1.14 80.49
CA ALA A 484 39.81 0.14 81.02
C ALA A 484 39.45 0.33 82.48
N ALA A 485 38.23 -0.01 82.91
CA ALA A 485 37.80 0.05 84.29
C ALA A 485 38.46 -0.98 85.19
N GLY A 486 38.63 -2.22 84.70
CA GLY A 486 39.23 -3.34 85.43
C GLY A 486 40.73 -3.15 85.58
N GLY A 487 41.41 -2.58 84.59
CA GLY A 487 42.87 -2.26 84.66
C GLY A 487 43.20 -1.12 85.67
N GLY A 488 42.28 -0.20 85.92
CA GLY A 488 42.36 0.86 86.94
C GLY A 488 42.27 0.31 88.35
N ALA A 489 41.46 -0.74 88.56
CA ALA A 489 41.29 -1.36 89.87
C ALA A 489 42.48 -2.23 90.27
N ALA A 490 43.16 -2.86 89.33
CA ALA A 490 44.37 -3.67 89.59
C ALA A 490 45.63 -2.82 89.84
N GLY A 491 45.78 -1.64 89.22
CA GLY A 491 46.86 -0.68 89.50
C GLY A 491 46.73 0.05 90.82
N GLY A 492 45.50 0.27 91.36
CA GLY A 492 45.26 0.87 92.64
C GLY A 492 45.60 -0.05 93.80
N ALA A 493 45.40 -1.40 93.66
CA ALA A 493 45.69 -2.39 94.66
C ALA A 493 47.20 -2.68 94.79
N ALA A 494 47.98 -2.55 93.74
CA ALA A 494 49.45 -2.71 93.78
C ALA A 494 50.15 -1.48 94.38
N ALA A 495 49.57 -0.29 94.29
CA ALA A 495 50.17 0.90 94.90
C ALA A 495 49.89 1.01 96.42
N ALA A 496 48.81 0.39 96.91
CA ALA A 496 48.43 0.35 98.32
C ALA A 496 49.21 -0.73 99.12
N ALA A 497 49.91 -1.67 98.50
CA ALA A 497 50.71 -2.72 99.10
C ALA A 497 52.19 -2.33 99.17
N ALA A 498 52.65 -1.16 98.69
CA ALA A 498 54.04 -0.72 98.68
C ALA A 498 54.25 0.59 99.48
N ALA A 499 53.22 1.00 100.34
CA ALA A 499 53.40 1.99 101.37
C ALA A 499 53.25 1.36 102.78
#